data_f9759de62ee8fe5a75cfa4caff6b5276
#
_entry.id   f9759de62ee8fe5a75cfa4caff6b5276
#
_cell.length_a   1.000
_cell.length_b   1.000
_cell.length_c   1.000
_cell.angle_alpha   90.00
_cell.angle_beta   90.00
_cell.angle_gamma   90.00
#
_symmetry.space_group_name_H-M   'P 1'
#
loop_
_entity.id
_entity.type
_entity.pdbx_description
1 polymer ?
#
loop_
_entity_poly.entity_id
_entity_poly.type
_entity_poly.pdbx_seq_one_letter_code
_entity_poly.pdbx_strand_id
1 'polypeptide(L)'
;MPSFPHLLCAALCVVCGWSILHRSGPSYDETEITFSDLASKYDLIHDVVVAIKQDNIEYIEYRLTQISDPSNEFYGQYMTKEEVGMITANKRATDAVTAYLRRIGVQIISRSIHGEYITGRASIESWEKILNTTFYELSRKSDKRKFFRAREYQISAEIGHFVSEIFNTVQIPPENILGNMHIKHHRGGSSMSRVTTITPALLNAYYHIDSNMGNENASQSLFESLNQYYSDSDVTKFQDQYEISRSQVSHSYGMHESGVLCQFVPYQCAEANLDVQYLMAISQNTPTTIWYQPLTGDDVFLGWILAVASNPNPPLVHSISYGALERSMPLSYADAFNVEAIKLALQGVTIVASSGDDGVANFKARSAASECGYNPTWPASSAYVLSVGASQGDMFR
;
A
#
# COMPACT_ATOMS: atom_id res chain seq x y z
N MET A 1 22.49 40.67 -8.44
CA MET A 1 21.29 40.16 -9.11
C MET A 1 21.59 40.05 -10.59
N PRO A 2 21.60 38.88 -11.17
CA PRO A 2 21.07 38.69 -12.50
C PRO A 2 20.10 37.53 -12.55
N SER A 3 18.95 37.78 -13.14
CA SER A 3 17.88 36.90 -13.49
C SER A 3 18.29 35.94 -14.60
N PHE A 4 18.10 34.64 -14.41
CA PHE A 4 18.15 33.66 -15.50
C PHE A 4 16.74 33.45 -16.06
N PRO A 5 16.54 33.57 -17.35
CA PRO A 5 15.30 33.19 -17.99
C PRO A 5 15.32 31.68 -18.28
N HIS A 6 14.32 30.95 -17.77
CA HIS A 6 14.01 29.60 -18.23
C HIS A 6 13.49 29.69 -19.68
N LEU A 7 14.32 29.31 -20.63
CA LEU A 7 13.88 29.09 -22.01
C LEU A 7 13.13 27.72 -22.03
N LEU A 8 11.81 27.80 -22.18
CA LEU A 8 11.00 26.70 -22.67
C LEU A 8 11.41 26.43 -24.14
N CYS A 9 12.14 25.35 -24.37
CA CYS A 9 12.29 24.80 -25.70
C CYS A 9 11.11 23.86 -25.98
N ALA A 10 9.98 24.42 -26.42
CA ALA A 10 8.91 23.66 -27.06
C ALA A 10 9.34 23.33 -28.48
N ALA A 11 9.99 22.19 -28.67
CA ALA A 11 10.22 21.66 -30.01
C ALA A 11 8.90 21.08 -30.54
N LEU A 12 8.31 21.79 -31.52
CA LEU A 12 7.23 21.27 -32.35
C LEU A 12 7.79 20.13 -33.22
N CYS A 13 7.58 18.88 -32.81
CA CYS A 13 7.65 17.73 -33.71
C CYS A 13 6.25 17.37 -34.17
N VAL A 14 5.82 17.95 -35.28
CA VAL A 14 4.65 17.53 -36.04
C VAL A 14 5.10 16.51 -37.09
N VAL A 15 5.28 15.26 -36.70
CA VAL A 15 5.18 14.08 -37.59
C VAL A 15 4.88 12.85 -36.70
N CYS A 16 3.75 12.20 -36.98
CA CYS A 16 3.25 11.01 -36.30
C CYS A 16 2.67 11.24 -34.89
N GLY A 17 1.39 11.50 -34.79
CA GLY A 17 0.38 11.20 -33.76
C GLY A 17 0.73 11.02 -32.28
N TRP A 18 1.96 11.27 -31.85
CA TRP A 18 2.48 11.16 -30.50
C TRP A 18 2.60 12.55 -29.89
N SER A 19 1.95 12.83 -28.85
CA SER A 19 2.26 13.89 -27.90
C SER A 19 2.05 13.36 -26.51
N ILE A 20 2.94 13.44 -25.84
CA ILE A 20 3.69 14.20 -24.88
C ILE A 20 3.07 14.06 -23.47
N LEU A 21 2.81 12.84 -23.02
CA LEU A 21 3.15 12.54 -21.64
C LEU A 21 4.44 11.73 -21.68
N HIS A 22 5.58 12.42 -21.63
CA HIS A 22 6.87 11.78 -21.43
C HIS A 22 7.07 11.64 -19.91
N ARG A 23 7.24 10.42 -19.45
CA ARG A 23 7.59 10.12 -18.06
C ARG A 23 8.91 9.38 -18.05
N SER A 24 9.87 9.93 -17.32
CA SER A 24 11.12 9.25 -16.99
C SER A 24 10.97 8.55 -15.64
N GLY A 25 11.54 7.37 -15.53
CA GLY A 25 11.68 6.68 -14.24
C GLY A 25 12.58 7.47 -13.28
N PRO A 26 12.56 7.15 -11.99
CA PRO A 26 13.47 7.72 -11.01
C PRO A 26 14.92 7.43 -11.40
N SER A 27 15.86 8.28 -10.95
CA SER A 27 17.28 7.96 -11.04
C SER A 27 17.56 6.69 -10.23
N TYR A 28 18.19 5.71 -10.86
CA TYR A 28 18.52 4.44 -10.21
C TYR A 28 19.95 4.46 -9.69
N ASP A 29 20.15 3.84 -8.54
CA ASP A 29 21.49 3.45 -8.14
C ASP A 29 21.91 2.20 -8.94
N GLU A 30 22.74 2.39 -9.93
CA GLU A 30 23.24 1.31 -10.80
C GLU A 30 24.05 0.25 -10.04
N THR A 31 24.48 0.56 -8.82
CA THR A 31 25.13 -0.42 -7.95
C THR A 31 24.15 -1.41 -7.35
N GLU A 32 22.87 -1.02 -7.19
CA GLU A 32 21.81 -1.84 -6.59
C GLU A 32 20.90 -2.51 -7.62
N ILE A 33 20.70 -1.89 -8.79
CA ILE A 33 19.79 -2.39 -9.83
C ILE A 33 20.54 -2.66 -11.12
N THR A 34 20.38 -3.89 -11.64
CA THR A 34 20.91 -4.27 -12.94
C THR A 34 19.79 -4.38 -13.97
N PHE A 35 20.03 -3.84 -15.15
CA PHE A 35 19.16 -3.95 -16.31
C PHE A 35 19.69 -5.02 -17.25
N SER A 36 18.83 -5.93 -17.66
CA SER A 36 19.14 -6.97 -18.63
C SER A 36 18.14 -6.94 -19.78
N ASP A 37 18.64 -7.12 -21.00
CA ASP A 37 17.77 -7.28 -22.16
C ASP A 37 16.92 -8.56 -22.04
N LEU A 38 15.69 -8.47 -22.49
CA LEU A 38 14.78 -9.63 -22.50
C LEU A 38 15.07 -10.52 -23.71
N ALA A 39 15.31 -11.79 -23.46
CA ALA A 39 15.60 -12.79 -24.50
C ALA A 39 14.38 -13.03 -25.44
N SER A 40 13.17 -12.94 -24.91
CA SER A 40 11.92 -12.98 -25.67
C SER A 40 10.92 -12.03 -25.07
N LYS A 41 10.32 -11.17 -25.88
CA LYS A 41 9.32 -10.17 -25.45
C LYS A 41 7.90 -10.57 -25.86
N TYR A 42 7.78 -11.53 -26.75
CA TYR A 42 6.51 -11.99 -27.32
C TYR A 42 5.70 -12.80 -26.32
N ASP A 43 6.37 -13.70 -25.60
CA ASP A 43 5.74 -14.64 -24.68
C ASP A 43 5.60 -14.09 -23.26
N LEU A 44 6.25 -12.95 -22.97
CA LEU A 44 6.20 -12.32 -21.66
C LEU A 44 4.98 -11.41 -21.57
N ILE A 45 4.04 -11.84 -20.75
CA ILE A 45 2.81 -11.07 -20.47
C ILE A 45 3.06 -10.14 -19.27
N HIS A 46 2.60 -8.91 -19.40
CA HIS A 46 2.75 -7.89 -18.38
C HIS A 46 1.46 -7.11 -18.16
N ASP A 47 1.13 -6.87 -16.89
CA ASP A 47 -0.01 -6.09 -16.50
C ASP A 47 0.42 -4.64 -16.21
N VAL A 48 -0.25 -3.70 -16.82
CA VAL A 48 -0.03 -2.27 -16.67
C VAL A 48 -1.31 -1.64 -16.15
N VAL A 49 -1.19 -0.73 -15.18
CA VAL A 49 -2.34 0.00 -14.63
C VAL A 49 -2.33 1.43 -15.15
N VAL A 50 -3.34 1.79 -15.92
CA VAL A 50 -3.54 3.15 -16.41
C VAL A 50 -4.42 3.92 -15.43
N ALA A 51 -3.86 4.94 -14.79
CA ALA A 51 -4.57 5.83 -13.90
C ALA A 51 -5.17 7.00 -14.70
N ILE A 52 -6.46 7.19 -14.54
CA ILE A 52 -7.23 8.26 -15.17
C ILE A 52 -7.15 9.52 -14.30
N LYS A 53 -7.04 10.69 -14.93
CA LYS A 53 -7.14 11.95 -14.19
C LYS A 53 -8.50 12.07 -13.55
N GLN A 54 -8.51 12.10 -12.23
CA GLN A 54 -9.71 12.31 -11.45
C GLN A 54 -10.05 13.81 -11.38
N ASP A 55 -11.32 14.11 -11.23
CA ASP A 55 -11.81 15.48 -11.11
C ASP A 55 -11.92 15.89 -9.62
N ASN A 56 -11.87 17.19 -9.34
CA ASN A 56 -12.18 17.80 -8.04
C ASN A 56 -11.40 17.25 -6.82
N ILE A 57 -10.14 16.82 -7.00
CA ILE A 57 -9.32 16.29 -5.90
C ILE A 57 -9.11 17.34 -4.81
N GLU A 58 -8.80 18.59 -5.15
CA GLU A 58 -8.64 19.68 -4.18
C GLU A 58 -9.94 19.92 -3.35
N TYR A 59 -11.10 19.76 -3.98
CA TYR A 59 -12.36 19.88 -3.29
C TYR A 59 -12.59 18.77 -2.27
N ILE A 60 -12.32 17.52 -2.63
CA ILE A 60 -12.48 16.40 -1.68
C ILE A 60 -11.48 16.47 -0.53
N GLU A 61 -10.26 16.94 -0.79
CA GLU A 61 -9.26 17.19 0.25
C GLU A 61 -9.74 18.27 1.23
N TYR A 62 -10.22 19.41 0.70
CA TYR A 62 -10.83 20.45 1.53
C TYR A 62 -12.05 19.93 2.32
N ARG A 63 -12.90 19.14 1.68
CA ARG A 63 -14.07 18.55 2.35
C ARG A 63 -13.66 17.62 3.49
N LEU A 64 -12.59 16.85 3.31
CA LEU A 64 -12.04 15.99 4.36
C LEU A 64 -11.62 16.81 5.58
N THR A 65 -10.97 17.97 5.40
CA THR A 65 -10.59 18.82 6.54
C THR A 65 -11.82 19.30 7.33
N GLN A 66 -12.92 19.60 6.65
CA GLN A 66 -14.16 20.03 7.32
C GLN A 66 -14.81 18.93 8.15
N ILE A 67 -14.92 17.71 7.58
CA ILE A 67 -15.58 16.60 8.30
C ILE A 67 -14.70 15.99 9.40
N SER A 68 -13.41 16.27 9.40
CA SER A 68 -12.44 15.79 10.39
C SER A 68 -12.23 16.78 11.55
N ASP A 69 -12.68 18.02 11.44
CA ASP A 69 -12.53 19.04 12.47
C ASP A 69 -13.75 19.04 13.41
N PRO A 70 -13.57 18.65 14.70
CA PRO A 70 -14.66 18.63 15.67
C PRO A 70 -15.34 19.99 15.90
N SER A 71 -14.69 21.10 15.55
CA SER A 71 -15.26 22.44 15.66
C SER A 71 -16.09 22.87 14.44
N ASN A 72 -16.03 22.11 13.35
CA ASN A 72 -16.73 22.41 12.11
C ASN A 72 -18.17 21.86 12.12
N GLU A 73 -19.11 22.59 11.54
CA GLU A 73 -20.51 22.17 11.43
C GLU A 73 -20.72 20.88 10.62
N PHE A 74 -19.74 20.52 9.77
CA PHE A 74 -19.74 19.31 8.97
C PHE A 74 -19.05 18.12 9.63
N TYR A 75 -18.61 18.25 10.89
CA TYR A 75 -17.92 17.17 11.58
C TYR A 75 -18.70 15.85 11.55
N GLY A 76 -18.04 14.76 11.15
CA GLY A 76 -18.63 13.43 11.08
C GLY A 76 -19.71 13.24 10.00
N GLN A 77 -19.93 14.22 9.11
CA GLN A 77 -20.86 14.07 7.99
C GLN A 77 -20.15 13.38 6.82
N TYR A 78 -20.03 12.06 6.95
CA TYR A 78 -19.41 11.23 5.93
C TYR A 78 -20.25 11.15 4.66
N MET A 79 -19.56 10.88 3.55
CA MET A 79 -20.16 10.71 2.23
C MET A 79 -20.31 9.23 1.90
N THR A 80 -21.26 8.90 1.06
CA THR A 80 -21.33 7.57 0.46
C THR A 80 -20.25 7.40 -0.63
N LYS A 81 -19.93 6.16 -0.96
CA LYS A 81 -19.00 5.84 -2.06
C LYS A 81 -19.47 6.44 -3.38
N GLU A 82 -20.76 6.38 -3.64
CA GLU A 82 -21.39 6.93 -4.84
C GLU A 82 -21.25 8.46 -4.90
N GLU A 83 -21.44 9.18 -3.80
CA GLU A 83 -21.26 10.63 -3.74
C GLU A 83 -19.79 11.01 -4.02
N VAL A 84 -18.83 10.33 -3.39
CA VAL A 84 -17.41 10.54 -3.67
C VAL A 84 -17.10 10.25 -5.14
N GLY A 85 -17.61 9.15 -5.68
CA GLY A 85 -17.44 8.79 -7.08
C GLY A 85 -18.06 9.80 -8.05
N MET A 86 -19.25 10.34 -7.76
CA MET A 86 -19.87 11.38 -8.59
C MET A 86 -19.02 12.67 -8.65
N ILE A 87 -18.26 12.95 -7.61
CA ILE A 87 -17.39 14.13 -7.55
C ILE A 87 -16.09 13.91 -8.31
N THR A 88 -15.49 12.71 -8.16
CA THR A 88 -14.11 12.46 -8.60
C THR A 88 -13.99 11.71 -9.92
N ALA A 89 -15.02 10.97 -10.32
CA ALA A 89 -14.96 10.13 -11.50
C ALA A 89 -15.00 10.93 -12.80
N ASN A 90 -14.02 10.73 -13.65
CA ASN A 90 -13.99 11.26 -15.02
C ASN A 90 -14.43 10.20 -16.01
N LYS A 91 -15.75 9.97 -16.07
CA LYS A 91 -16.33 8.92 -16.91
C LYS A 91 -15.95 9.07 -18.39
N ARG A 92 -15.89 10.29 -18.92
CA ARG A 92 -15.50 10.56 -20.32
C ARG A 92 -14.07 10.07 -20.58
N ALA A 93 -13.15 10.37 -19.67
CA ALA A 93 -11.77 9.93 -19.78
C ALA A 93 -11.65 8.40 -19.68
N THR A 94 -12.35 7.80 -18.72
CA THR A 94 -12.38 6.34 -18.53
C THR A 94 -12.89 5.62 -19.79
N ASP A 95 -13.99 6.08 -20.36
CA ASP A 95 -14.58 5.47 -21.57
C ASP A 95 -13.64 5.62 -22.77
N ALA A 96 -13.04 6.80 -22.96
CA ALA A 96 -12.11 7.06 -24.06
C ALA A 96 -10.84 6.19 -23.97
N VAL A 97 -10.23 6.12 -22.79
CA VAL A 97 -9.02 5.30 -22.55
C VAL A 97 -9.34 3.82 -22.69
N THR A 98 -10.47 3.35 -22.13
CA THR A 98 -10.89 1.96 -22.28
C THR A 98 -11.11 1.58 -23.75
N ALA A 99 -11.77 2.43 -24.52
CA ALA A 99 -12.00 2.20 -25.95
C ALA A 99 -10.68 2.17 -26.73
N TYR A 100 -9.78 3.09 -26.44
CA TYR A 100 -8.44 3.14 -27.04
C TYR A 100 -7.68 1.83 -26.78
N LEU A 101 -7.54 1.42 -25.50
CA LEU A 101 -6.79 0.21 -25.11
C LEU A 101 -7.35 -1.05 -25.80
N ARG A 102 -8.67 -1.20 -25.85
CA ARG A 102 -9.32 -2.32 -26.57
C ARG A 102 -9.04 -2.30 -28.06
N ARG A 103 -9.10 -1.13 -28.69
CA ARG A 103 -8.85 -0.98 -30.14
C ARG A 103 -7.43 -1.38 -30.53
N ILE A 104 -6.44 -1.13 -29.67
CA ILE A 104 -5.03 -1.51 -29.90
C ILE A 104 -4.69 -2.91 -29.40
N GLY A 105 -5.68 -3.71 -29.00
CA GLY A 105 -5.51 -5.12 -28.65
C GLY A 105 -5.12 -5.41 -27.21
N VAL A 106 -5.21 -4.44 -26.29
CA VAL A 106 -4.98 -4.67 -24.87
C VAL A 106 -6.20 -5.35 -24.25
N GLN A 107 -5.99 -6.44 -23.56
CA GLN A 107 -7.02 -7.11 -22.76
C GLN A 107 -7.25 -6.33 -21.46
N ILE A 108 -8.46 -5.84 -21.24
CA ILE A 108 -8.83 -5.20 -19.96
C ILE A 108 -9.12 -6.30 -18.95
N ILE A 109 -8.32 -6.35 -17.87
CA ILE A 109 -8.44 -7.32 -16.78
C ILE A 109 -9.41 -6.84 -15.71
N SER A 110 -9.27 -5.57 -15.32
CA SER A 110 -10.13 -4.96 -14.30
C SER A 110 -10.25 -3.45 -14.49
N ARG A 111 -11.26 -2.88 -13.87
CA ARG A 111 -11.40 -1.43 -13.65
C ARG A 111 -11.86 -1.21 -12.23
N SER A 112 -11.38 -0.13 -11.60
CA SER A 112 -11.94 0.34 -10.34
C SER A 112 -13.43 0.70 -10.50
N ILE A 113 -14.15 0.77 -9.38
CA ILE A 113 -15.62 0.90 -9.41
C ILE A 113 -16.11 2.15 -10.16
N HIS A 114 -15.37 3.23 -10.11
CA HIS A 114 -15.67 4.48 -10.82
C HIS A 114 -14.79 4.70 -12.05
N GLY A 115 -13.89 3.74 -12.35
CA GLY A 115 -13.08 3.71 -13.56
C GLY A 115 -11.79 4.52 -13.51
N GLU A 116 -11.34 4.93 -12.33
CA GLU A 116 -10.11 5.72 -12.14
C GLU A 116 -8.84 4.94 -12.48
N TYR A 117 -8.89 3.63 -12.35
CA TYR A 117 -7.78 2.72 -12.66
C TYR A 117 -8.25 1.61 -13.59
N ILE A 118 -7.49 1.41 -14.66
CA ILE A 118 -7.77 0.40 -15.68
C ILE A 118 -6.55 -0.52 -15.77
N THR A 119 -6.71 -1.80 -15.40
CA THR A 119 -5.63 -2.79 -15.56
C THR A 119 -5.74 -3.42 -16.95
N GLY A 120 -4.72 -3.21 -17.76
CA GLY A 120 -4.56 -3.78 -19.07
C GLY A 120 -3.48 -4.86 -19.09
N ARG A 121 -3.72 -5.93 -19.82
CA ARG A 121 -2.78 -7.05 -20.03
C ARG A 121 -2.42 -7.18 -21.50
N ALA A 122 -1.12 -7.23 -21.77
CA ALA A 122 -0.59 -7.48 -23.10
C ALA A 122 0.82 -8.06 -23.03
N SER A 123 1.37 -8.50 -24.17
CA SER A 123 2.80 -8.86 -24.22
C SER A 123 3.68 -7.63 -24.04
N ILE A 124 4.90 -7.84 -23.52
CA ILE A 124 5.88 -6.75 -23.38
C ILE A 124 6.14 -6.09 -24.73
N GLU A 125 6.23 -6.85 -25.80
CA GLU A 125 6.39 -6.28 -27.15
C GLU A 125 5.26 -5.35 -27.54
N SER A 126 4.02 -5.70 -27.19
CA SER A 126 2.86 -4.83 -27.42
C SER A 126 2.94 -3.54 -26.60
N TRP A 127 3.34 -3.65 -25.33
CA TRP A 127 3.51 -2.47 -24.48
C TRP A 127 4.62 -1.55 -24.98
N GLU A 128 5.74 -2.11 -25.48
CA GLU A 128 6.81 -1.30 -26.08
C GLU A 128 6.32 -0.47 -27.26
N LYS A 129 5.49 -1.05 -28.13
CA LYS A 129 4.86 -0.36 -29.25
C LYS A 129 3.85 0.70 -28.80
N ILE A 130 3.02 0.36 -27.80
CA ILE A 130 1.98 1.25 -27.28
C ILE A 130 2.56 2.44 -26.55
N LEU A 131 3.65 2.24 -25.80
CA LEU A 131 4.26 3.24 -24.93
C LEU A 131 5.54 3.86 -25.54
N ASN A 132 5.87 3.53 -26.79
CA ASN A 132 7.07 3.97 -27.48
C ASN A 132 8.31 3.88 -26.59
N THR A 133 8.60 2.71 -26.06
CA THR A 133 9.66 2.46 -25.08
C THR A 133 10.32 1.10 -25.28
N THR A 134 11.31 0.80 -24.43
CA THR A 134 11.94 -0.51 -24.33
C THR A 134 11.85 -0.99 -22.88
N PHE A 135 11.33 -2.20 -22.69
CA PHE A 135 11.32 -2.87 -21.39
C PHE A 135 12.56 -3.72 -21.18
N TYR A 136 13.01 -3.78 -19.94
CA TYR A 136 14.14 -4.57 -19.46
C TYR A 136 13.72 -5.46 -18.31
N GLU A 137 14.40 -6.57 -18.10
CA GLU A 137 14.37 -7.24 -16.80
C GLU A 137 15.28 -6.49 -15.84
N LEU A 138 14.73 -5.97 -14.78
CA LEU A 138 15.46 -5.38 -13.68
C LEU A 138 15.64 -6.41 -12.58
N SER A 139 16.87 -6.56 -12.11
CA SER A 139 17.19 -7.36 -10.94
C SER A 139 17.73 -6.46 -9.84
N ARG A 140 17.08 -6.47 -8.66
CA ARG A 140 17.54 -5.74 -7.49
C ARG A 140 18.41 -6.63 -6.63
N LYS A 141 19.61 -6.15 -6.25
CA LYS A 141 20.59 -6.95 -5.51
C LYS A 141 20.20 -7.19 -4.06
N SER A 142 19.56 -6.23 -3.43
CA SER A 142 19.24 -6.26 -1.99
C SER A 142 18.26 -7.39 -1.63
N ASP A 143 17.20 -7.58 -2.42
CA ASP A 143 16.14 -8.57 -2.16
C ASP A 143 15.95 -9.63 -3.24
N LYS A 144 16.81 -9.61 -4.28
CA LYS A 144 16.79 -10.54 -5.42
C LYS A 144 15.50 -10.50 -6.25
N ARG A 145 14.68 -9.49 -6.09
CA ARG A 145 13.44 -9.32 -6.87
C ARG A 145 13.76 -8.95 -8.31
N LYS A 146 12.90 -9.43 -9.20
CA LYS A 146 12.94 -9.14 -10.63
C LYS A 146 11.64 -8.48 -11.07
N PHE A 147 11.74 -7.48 -11.92
CA PHE A 147 10.59 -6.78 -12.50
C PHE A 147 10.85 -6.46 -13.95
N PHE A 148 9.76 -6.27 -14.72
CA PHE A 148 9.86 -5.72 -16.07
C PHE A 148 9.58 -4.23 -15.99
N ARG A 149 10.55 -3.38 -16.39
CA ARG A 149 10.41 -1.91 -16.37
C ARG A 149 11.10 -1.28 -17.57
N ALA A 150 10.56 -0.15 -17.98
CA ALA A 150 11.18 0.76 -18.93
C ALA A 150 11.90 1.90 -18.19
N ARG A 151 12.82 2.59 -18.88
CA ARG A 151 13.46 3.79 -18.32
C ARG A 151 12.55 5.01 -18.43
N GLU A 152 11.76 5.05 -19.48
CA GLU A 152 10.83 6.13 -19.81
C GLU A 152 9.71 5.58 -20.69
N TYR A 153 8.61 6.32 -20.82
CA TYR A 153 7.56 5.99 -21.78
C TYR A 153 6.91 7.25 -22.36
N GLN A 154 6.27 7.07 -23.49
CA GLN A 154 5.43 8.07 -24.13
C GLN A 154 4.05 7.49 -24.37
N ILE A 155 3.03 8.32 -24.27
CA ILE A 155 1.65 7.93 -24.51
C ILE A 155 1.06 8.69 -25.69
N SER A 156 0.16 8.06 -26.45
CA SER A 156 -0.55 8.68 -27.56
C SER A 156 -1.26 9.98 -27.14
N ALA A 157 -1.17 11.00 -27.99
CA ALA A 157 -1.93 12.26 -27.84
C ALA A 157 -3.42 12.05 -27.64
N GLU A 158 -3.96 11.00 -28.27
CA GLU A 158 -5.39 10.68 -28.21
C GLU A 158 -5.90 10.49 -26.79
N ILE A 159 -5.07 9.91 -25.89
CA ILE A 159 -5.45 9.63 -24.51
C ILE A 159 -4.59 10.32 -23.47
N GLY A 160 -3.45 10.89 -23.83
CA GLY A 160 -2.48 11.43 -22.88
C GLY A 160 -3.02 12.54 -21.97
N HIS A 161 -4.00 13.31 -22.43
CA HIS A 161 -4.64 14.35 -21.64
C HIS A 161 -5.61 13.80 -20.58
N PHE A 162 -6.05 12.54 -20.71
CA PHE A 162 -6.94 11.84 -19.77
C PHE A 162 -6.17 11.02 -18.73
N VAL A 163 -4.91 10.72 -18.96
CA VAL A 163 -4.10 9.85 -18.13
C VAL A 163 -3.27 10.67 -17.14
N SER A 164 -3.30 10.30 -15.88
CA SER A 164 -2.43 10.89 -14.84
C SER A 164 -1.10 10.15 -14.75
N GLU A 165 -1.15 8.79 -14.77
CA GLU A 165 0.04 7.96 -14.65
C GLU A 165 -0.19 6.59 -15.30
N ILE A 166 0.88 5.90 -15.65
CA ILE A 166 0.84 4.49 -16.06
C ILE A 166 1.78 3.71 -15.13
N PHE A 167 1.18 2.94 -14.23
CA PHE A 167 1.92 2.15 -13.26
C PHE A 167 2.45 0.85 -13.86
N ASN A 168 3.44 0.27 -13.19
CA ASN A 168 4.17 -0.93 -13.60
C ASN A 168 4.97 -0.74 -14.89
N THR A 169 5.34 0.50 -15.19
CA THR A 169 6.13 0.86 -16.38
C THR A 169 7.53 1.33 -16.03
N VAL A 170 7.65 2.44 -15.29
CA VAL A 170 8.94 3.04 -14.91
C VAL A 170 9.17 3.03 -13.41
N GLN A 171 8.14 2.80 -12.62
CA GLN A 171 8.20 2.82 -11.17
C GLN A 171 8.90 1.56 -10.65
N ILE A 172 9.88 1.72 -9.77
CA ILE A 172 10.48 0.60 -9.05
C ILE A 172 9.82 0.49 -7.70
N PRO A 173 9.22 -0.67 -7.36
CA PRO A 173 8.65 -0.89 -6.05
C PRO A 173 9.69 -0.64 -4.95
N PRO A 174 9.30 -0.10 -3.79
CA PRO A 174 10.24 0.22 -2.73
C PRO A 174 11.04 -0.99 -2.27
N GLU A 175 12.27 -0.73 -1.80
CA GLU A 175 13.05 -1.72 -1.09
C GLU A 175 12.38 -2.07 0.24
N ASN A 176 12.39 -3.38 0.53
CA ASN A 176 12.05 -3.91 1.84
C ASN A 176 10.78 -3.31 2.47
N ILE A 177 9.66 -3.86 2.04
CA ILE A 177 8.47 -3.83 2.88
C ILE A 177 8.78 -4.78 4.02
N LEU A 178 9.23 -4.27 5.15
CA LEU A 178 9.47 -5.10 6.31
C LEU A 178 8.18 -5.19 7.11
N GLY A 179 7.68 -6.39 7.31
CA GLY A 179 6.97 -6.72 8.51
C GLY A 179 7.90 -6.45 9.71
N ASN A 180 7.38 -5.82 10.74
CA ASN A 180 8.20 -5.28 11.83
C ASN A 180 8.86 -6.34 12.72
N MET A 181 8.67 -7.65 12.45
CA MET A 181 9.13 -8.68 13.36
C MET A 181 10.58 -9.10 13.13
N HIS A 182 11.50 -8.51 13.89
CA HIS A 182 12.80 -9.11 14.16
C HIS A 182 12.76 -9.91 15.46
N ILE A 183 12.59 -11.22 15.36
CA ILE A 183 12.85 -12.12 16.48
C ILE A 183 14.36 -12.07 16.74
N LYS A 184 14.80 -11.16 17.62
CA LYS A 184 16.15 -11.21 18.16
C LYS A 184 16.24 -12.45 19.05
N HIS A 185 16.82 -13.51 18.55
CA HIS A 185 17.37 -14.54 19.42
C HIS A 185 18.50 -13.89 20.24
N HIS A 186 18.21 -13.44 21.45
CA HIS A 186 19.25 -13.09 22.43
C HIS A 186 20.05 -14.35 22.74
N ARG A 187 21.16 -14.55 22.03
CA ARG A 187 22.20 -15.48 22.51
C ARG A 187 22.84 -14.86 23.76
N GLY A 188 22.55 -15.48 24.86
CA GLY A 188 23.15 -15.43 26.15
C GLY A 188 24.13 -14.29 26.49
N GLY A 189 23.65 -13.30 27.23
CA GLY A 189 24.41 -12.38 28.05
C GLY A 189 23.60 -12.12 29.29
N SER A 190 24.17 -12.44 30.43
CA SER A 190 23.58 -12.43 31.77
C SER A 190 23.04 -11.06 32.16
N SER A 191 21.78 -10.82 31.98
CA SER A 191 20.91 -10.01 32.82
C SER A 191 19.48 -10.43 32.41
N MET A 192 18.86 -11.31 33.18
CA MET A 192 17.44 -11.57 33.09
C MET A 192 16.70 -10.32 33.62
N SER A 193 16.56 -9.29 32.79
CA SER A 193 15.39 -8.43 32.93
C SER A 193 14.18 -9.35 32.68
N ARG A 194 13.23 -9.41 33.61
CA ARG A 194 11.99 -10.12 33.43
C ARG A 194 11.35 -9.62 32.14
N VAL A 195 11.39 -10.41 31.09
CA VAL A 195 10.63 -10.12 29.88
C VAL A 195 9.16 -10.27 30.28
N THR A 196 8.50 -9.15 30.50
CA THR A 196 7.06 -9.15 30.78
C THR A 196 6.33 -9.49 29.47
N THR A 197 5.58 -10.56 29.47
CA THR A 197 4.71 -10.88 28.33
C THR A 197 3.63 -9.81 28.23
N ILE A 198 3.49 -9.19 27.07
CA ILE A 198 2.41 -8.26 26.82
C ILE A 198 1.14 -9.06 26.61
N THR A 199 0.19 -8.93 27.53
CA THR A 199 -1.09 -9.65 27.51
C THR A 199 -2.24 -8.66 27.20
N PRO A 200 -3.39 -9.12 26.70
CA PRO A 200 -4.57 -8.24 26.55
C PRO A 200 -4.94 -7.53 27.86
N ALA A 201 -4.89 -8.22 29.00
CA ALA A 201 -5.16 -7.63 30.30
C ALA A 201 -4.16 -6.51 30.66
N LEU A 202 -2.88 -6.68 30.31
CA LEU A 202 -1.87 -5.66 30.50
C LEU A 202 -2.13 -4.42 29.62
N LEU A 203 -2.51 -4.62 28.35
CA LEU A 203 -2.88 -3.55 27.46
C LEU A 203 -4.11 -2.79 27.98
N ASN A 204 -5.12 -3.50 28.45
CA ASN A 204 -6.31 -2.92 29.06
C ASN A 204 -5.96 -2.02 30.26
N ALA A 205 -5.10 -2.52 31.15
CA ALA A 205 -4.65 -1.74 32.31
C ALA A 205 -3.84 -0.51 31.89
N TYR A 206 -2.96 -0.66 30.92
CA TYR A 206 -2.06 0.43 30.48
C TYR A 206 -2.80 1.54 29.73
N TYR A 207 -3.71 1.17 28.85
CA TYR A 207 -4.50 2.13 28.04
C TYR A 207 -5.85 2.49 28.66
N HIS A 208 -6.14 2.05 29.89
CA HIS A 208 -7.41 2.30 30.58
C HIS A 208 -8.62 1.86 29.75
N ILE A 209 -8.53 0.64 29.18
CA ILE A 209 -9.62 0.04 28.42
C ILE A 209 -10.54 -0.71 29.39
N ASP A 210 -11.71 -0.16 29.67
CA ASP A 210 -12.66 -0.76 30.61
C ASP A 210 -13.43 -1.94 30.02
N SER A 211 -13.54 -2.01 28.69
CA SER A 211 -14.25 -3.09 27.99
C SER A 211 -13.66 -3.31 26.59
N ASN A 212 -13.41 -4.57 26.27
CA ASN A 212 -12.98 -4.98 24.92
C ASN A 212 -14.18 -5.34 24.01
N MET A 213 -15.40 -5.12 24.48
CA MET A 213 -16.59 -5.42 23.68
C MET A 213 -16.71 -4.44 22.53
N GLY A 214 -16.52 -4.96 21.33
CA GLY A 214 -16.79 -4.23 20.10
C GLY A 214 -18.27 -4.22 19.75
N ASN A 215 -18.57 -3.85 18.53
CA ASN A 215 -19.94 -3.74 18.03
C ASN A 215 -20.03 -4.41 16.64
N GLU A 216 -21.08 -5.17 16.40
CA GLU A 216 -21.34 -5.81 15.11
C GLU A 216 -21.54 -4.81 13.95
N ASN A 217 -21.87 -3.56 14.26
CA ASN A 217 -21.96 -2.48 13.27
C ASN A 217 -20.60 -1.82 12.96
N ALA A 218 -19.57 -2.11 13.77
CA ALA A 218 -18.19 -1.76 13.46
C ALA A 218 -17.56 -2.85 12.60
N SER A 219 -16.43 -2.56 11.98
CA SER A 219 -15.64 -3.56 11.24
C SER A 219 -14.19 -3.16 11.24
N GLN A 220 -13.31 -4.16 11.29
CA GLN A 220 -11.88 -3.94 11.31
C GLN A 220 -11.17 -4.87 10.33
N SER A 221 -10.00 -4.48 9.91
CA SER A 221 -9.16 -5.34 9.09
C SER A 221 -7.69 -5.16 9.38
N LEU A 222 -6.91 -6.13 8.94
CA LEU A 222 -5.45 -6.07 8.93
C LEU A 222 -4.93 -6.32 7.53
N PHE A 223 -3.84 -5.63 7.20
CA PHE A 223 -3.08 -5.80 5.97
C PHE A 223 -1.94 -6.78 6.23
N GLU A 224 -1.80 -7.78 5.37
CA GLU A 224 -0.73 -8.76 5.42
C GLU A 224 0.01 -8.89 4.10
N SER A 225 1.28 -9.24 4.17
CA SER A 225 2.15 -9.44 3.00
C SER A 225 3.33 -10.37 3.33
N LEU A 226 4.35 -10.43 2.47
CA LEU A 226 5.65 -11.07 2.70
C LEU A 226 5.57 -12.56 3.06
N ASN A 227 4.60 -13.29 2.53
CA ASN A 227 4.36 -14.69 2.85
C ASN A 227 4.13 -14.94 4.36
N GLN A 228 3.50 -13.98 5.02
CA GLN A 228 3.00 -14.17 6.39
C GLN A 228 1.63 -14.84 6.35
N TYR A 229 1.45 -15.84 7.18
CA TYR A 229 0.23 -16.63 7.29
C TYR A 229 -0.29 -16.55 8.72
N TYR A 230 -1.57 -16.70 8.92
CA TYR A 230 -2.15 -16.92 10.25
C TYR A 230 -2.71 -18.34 10.38
N SER A 231 -3.03 -18.73 11.60
CA SER A 231 -3.61 -20.02 11.89
C SER A 231 -4.83 -19.87 12.79
N ASP A 232 -5.98 -20.33 12.32
CA ASP A 232 -7.22 -20.36 13.12
C ASP A 232 -7.05 -21.14 14.43
N SER A 233 -6.23 -22.22 14.42
CA SER A 233 -5.92 -22.98 15.63
C SER A 233 -5.08 -22.19 16.62
N ASP A 234 -4.18 -21.30 16.15
CA ASP A 234 -3.36 -20.46 17.03
C ASP A 234 -4.18 -19.28 17.56
N VAL A 235 -5.07 -18.70 16.75
CA VAL A 235 -6.06 -17.73 17.22
C VAL A 235 -6.92 -18.34 18.35
N THR A 236 -7.44 -19.56 18.15
CA THR A 236 -8.24 -20.25 19.17
C THR A 236 -7.45 -20.51 20.45
N LYS A 237 -6.19 -20.98 20.35
CA LYS A 237 -5.32 -21.19 21.53
C LYS A 237 -5.06 -19.89 22.29
N PHE A 238 -4.83 -18.79 21.55
CA PHE A 238 -4.62 -17.48 22.16
C PHE A 238 -5.88 -17.00 22.89
N GLN A 239 -7.05 -17.16 22.30
CA GLN A 239 -8.33 -16.82 22.92
C GLN A 239 -8.58 -17.66 24.20
N ASP A 240 -8.32 -18.96 24.15
CA ASP A 240 -8.44 -19.84 25.33
C ASP A 240 -7.45 -19.46 26.43
N GLN A 241 -6.21 -19.15 26.07
CA GLN A 241 -5.14 -18.79 27.02
C GLN A 241 -5.47 -17.52 27.81
N TYR A 242 -6.13 -16.56 27.17
CA TYR A 242 -6.44 -15.27 27.77
C TYR A 242 -7.91 -15.09 28.13
N GLU A 243 -8.68 -16.19 28.12
CA GLU A 243 -10.12 -16.22 28.48
C GLU A 243 -10.96 -15.25 27.63
N ILE A 244 -10.60 -15.11 26.34
CA ILE A 244 -11.31 -14.28 25.37
C ILE A 244 -12.40 -15.12 24.69
N SER A 245 -13.56 -14.52 24.45
CA SER A 245 -14.64 -15.18 23.72
C SER A 245 -14.16 -15.64 22.34
N ARG A 246 -14.38 -16.91 22.01
CA ARG A 246 -13.97 -17.48 20.73
C ARG A 246 -14.69 -16.82 19.58
N SER A 247 -13.93 -16.33 18.64
CA SER A 247 -14.40 -15.75 17.38
C SER A 247 -13.43 -16.14 16.27
N GLN A 248 -13.88 -16.05 15.03
CA GLN A 248 -13.08 -16.36 13.84
C GLN A 248 -12.95 -15.12 12.96
N VAL A 249 -11.96 -15.14 12.09
CA VAL A 249 -11.83 -14.17 11.01
C VAL A 249 -13.06 -14.26 10.12
N SER A 250 -13.73 -13.12 9.89
CA SER A 250 -14.99 -13.07 9.14
C SER A 250 -14.77 -13.21 7.64
N HIS A 251 -13.72 -12.58 7.12
CA HIS A 251 -13.36 -12.61 5.70
C HIS A 251 -11.83 -12.64 5.54
N SER A 252 -11.36 -13.34 4.51
CA SER A 252 -9.95 -13.35 4.11
C SER A 252 -9.85 -13.16 2.61
N TYR A 253 -9.13 -12.12 2.19
CA TYR A 253 -8.80 -11.85 0.79
C TYR A 253 -7.33 -12.21 0.54
N GLY A 254 -7.07 -13.01 -0.50
CA GLY A 254 -5.71 -13.40 -0.91
C GLY A 254 -5.16 -14.68 -0.28
N MET A 255 -5.98 -15.48 0.39
CA MET A 255 -5.68 -16.84 0.93
C MET A 255 -4.42 -16.92 1.82
N HIS A 256 -4.56 -16.70 3.12
CA HIS A 256 -3.45 -16.69 4.07
C HIS A 256 -3.64 -17.48 5.35
N GLU A 257 -4.67 -18.31 5.43
CA GLU A 257 -4.76 -19.31 6.50
C GLU A 257 -3.89 -20.52 6.15
N SER A 258 -3.01 -20.93 7.04
CA SER A 258 -2.25 -22.17 6.92
C SER A 258 -1.74 -22.67 8.27
N GLY A 259 -2.59 -23.36 9.02
CA GLY A 259 -2.18 -24.00 10.27
C GLY A 259 -1.03 -24.99 10.11
N VAL A 260 -0.95 -25.68 8.96
CA VAL A 260 0.15 -26.59 8.65
C VAL A 260 1.48 -25.84 8.50
N LEU A 261 1.50 -24.75 7.75
CA LEU A 261 2.71 -23.96 7.58
C LEU A 261 3.16 -23.34 8.91
N CYS A 262 2.23 -22.79 9.68
CA CYS A 262 2.51 -22.18 10.99
C CYS A 262 3.11 -23.20 11.97
N GLN A 263 2.70 -24.47 11.90
CA GLN A 263 3.27 -25.53 12.73
C GLN A 263 4.73 -25.85 12.38
N PHE A 264 5.08 -25.88 11.09
CA PHE A 264 6.41 -26.30 10.64
C PHE A 264 7.38 -25.14 10.42
N VAL A 265 6.86 -23.93 10.13
CA VAL A 265 7.64 -22.74 9.81
C VAL A 265 7.09 -21.52 10.58
N PRO A 266 7.17 -21.52 11.93
CA PRO A 266 6.48 -20.53 12.77
C PRO A 266 6.82 -19.07 12.47
N TYR A 267 8.04 -18.79 11.98
CA TYR A 267 8.46 -17.42 11.64
C TYR A 267 7.67 -16.81 10.47
N GLN A 268 7.07 -17.65 9.59
CA GLN A 268 6.19 -17.20 8.51
C GLN A 268 4.75 -16.93 8.99
N CYS A 269 4.51 -17.08 10.29
CA CYS A 269 3.20 -16.81 10.87
C CYS A 269 3.28 -15.83 12.04
N ALA A 270 4.46 -15.33 12.34
CA ALA A 270 4.66 -14.55 13.55
C ALA A 270 3.92 -13.21 13.46
N GLU A 271 4.05 -12.48 12.34
CA GLU A 271 3.39 -11.19 12.16
C GLU A 271 1.88 -11.35 12.06
N ALA A 272 1.40 -12.17 11.12
CA ALA A 272 -0.04 -12.31 10.89
C ALA A 272 -0.79 -12.90 12.11
N ASN A 273 -0.17 -13.84 12.86
CA ASN A 273 -0.75 -14.32 14.11
C ASN A 273 -0.76 -13.22 15.19
N LEU A 274 0.31 -12.41 15.30
CA LEU A 274 0.35 -11.30 16.25
C LEU A 274 -0.79 -10.31 15.96
N ASP A 275 -0.89 -9.86 14.74
CA ASP A 275 -1.84 -8.85 14.32
C ASP A 275 -3.28 -9.32 14.53
N VAL A 276 -3.63 -10.49 14.03
CA VAL A 276 -5.01 -11.00 14.13
C VAL A 276 -5.41 -11.29 15.58
N GLN A 277 -4.51 -11.88 16.39
CA GLN A 277 -4.78 -12.22 17.77
C GLN A 277 -5.03 -10.99 18.64
N TYR A 278 -4.18 -9.97 18.52
CA TYR A 278 -4.31 -8.77 19.35
C TYR A 278 -5.42 -7.84 18.85
N LEU A 279 -5.63 -7.72 17.54
CA LEU A 279 -6.74 -6.95 17.00
C LEU A 279 -8.09 -7.51 17.48
N MET A 280 -8.26 -8.83 17.38
CA MET A 280 -9.49 -9.52 17.83
C MET A 280 -9.63 -9.55 19.36
N ALA A 281 -8.53 -9.52 20.12
CA ALA A 281 -8.58 -9.52 21.60
C ALA A 281 -9.04 -8.17 22.16
N ILE A 282 -8.60 -7.09 21.55
CA ILE A 282 -8.89 -5.73 22.04
C ILE A 282 -10.23 -5.21 21.52
N SER A 283 -10.68 -5.66 20.36
CA SER A 283 -12.00 -5.32 19.80
C SER A 283 -12.81 -6.60 19.54
N GLN A 284 -13.30 -7.22 20.61
CA GLN A 284 -14.10 -8.45 20.57
C GLN A 284 -15.46 -8.20 19.92
N ASN A 285 -16.04 -9.21 19.28
CA ASN A 285 -17.31 -9.11 18.53
C ASN A 285 -17.33 -8.12 17.36
N THR A 286 -16.17 -7.62 16.95
CA THR A 286 -16.05 -6.79 15.75
C THR A 286 -15.70 -7.71 14.57
N PRO A 287 -16.50 -7.71 13.48
CA PRO A 287 -16.14 -8.43 12.25
C PRO A 287 -14.75 -8.08 11.78
N THR A 288 -13.89 -9.09 11.64
CA THR A 288 -12.48 -8.92 11.31
C THR A 288 -12.17 -9.49 9.93
N THR A 289 -11.52 -8.70 9.08
CA THR A 289 -11.12 -9.07 7.72
C THR A 289 -9.59 -9.08 7.61
N ILE A 290 -9.04 -10.10 6.95
CA ILE A 290 -7.62 -10.14 6.57
C ILE A 290 -7.50 -9.81 5.08
N TRP A 291 -6.61 -8.85 4.76
CA TRP A 291 -6.24 -8.50 3.40
C TRP A 291 -4.79 -8.86 3.16
N TYR A 292 -4.58 -9.93 2.42
CA TYR A 292 -3.24 -10.31 2.00
C TYR A 292 -2.92 -9.78 0.62
N GLN A 293 -1.79 -9.09 0.51
CA GLN A 293 -1.28 -8.57 -0.75
C GLN A 293 0.05 -9.25 -1.12
N PRO A 294 0.07 -10.08 -2.18
CA PRO A 294 1.30 -10.75 -2.58
C PRO A 294 2.31 -9.77 -3.18
N LEU A 295 3.60 -10.10 -3.03
CA LEU A 295 4.70 -9.37 -3.67
C LEU A 295 4.83 -9.75 -5.14
N THR A 296 3.95 -9.27 -5.98
CA THR A 296 3.91 -9.59 -7.43
C THR A 296 4.71 -8.64 -8.32
N GLY A 297 5.61 -7.86 -7.74
CA GLY A 297 6.44 -6.92 -8.49
C GLY A 297 5.95 -5.48 -8.49
N ASP A 298 4.76 -5.22 -7.97
CA ASP A 298 4.12 -3.91 -7.89
C ASP A 298 4.18 -3.34 -6.48
N ASP A 299 3.68 -2.11 -6.29
CA ASP A 299 3.53 -1.55 -4.96
C ASP A 299 2.36 -2.21 -4.23
N VAL A 300 2.66 -2.85 -3.09
CA VAL A 300 1.65 -3.60 -2.33
C VAL A 300 0.65 -2.69 -1.63
N PHE A 301 1.06 -1.48 -1.23
CA PHE A 301 0.17 -0.55 -0.54
C PHE A 301 -0.82 0.06 -1.52
N LEU A 302 -0.36 0.45 -2.72
CA LEU A 302 -1.27 0.90 -3.77
C LEU A 302 -2.22 -0.23 -4.19
N GLY A 303 -1.70 -1.43 -4.44
CA GLY A 303 -2.53 -2.59 -4.78
C GLY A 303 -3.60 -2.88 -3.74
N TRP A 304 -3.24 -2.82 -2.45
CA TRP A 304 -4.15 -3.00 -1.34
C TRP A 304 -5.22 -1.91 -1.27
N ILE A 305 -4.84 -0.63 -1.30
CA ILE A 305 -5.81 0.45 -1.15
C ILE A 305 -6.81 0.49 -2.32
N LEU A 306 -6.37 0.16 -3.53
CA LEU A 306 -7.26 0.02 -4.69
C LEU A 306 -8.26 -1.14 -4.51
N ALA A 307 -7.82 -2.25 -3.92
CA ALA A 307 -8.71 -3.37 -3.61
C ALA A 307 -9.73 -2.99 -2.53
N VAL A 308 -9.31 -2.31 -1.46
CA VAL A 308 -10.20 -1.80 -0.41
C VAL A 308 -11.19 -0.78 -0.98
N ALA A 309 -10.71 0.20 -1.76
CA ALA A 309 -11.57 1.19 -2.41
C ALA A 309 -12.60 0.59 -3.38
N SER A 310 -12.26 -0.56 -3.98
CA SER A 310 -13.16 -1.30 -4.86
C SER A 310 -14.16 -2.20 -4.12
N ASN A 311 -13.98 -2.44 -2.82
CA ASN A 311 -14.94 -3.21 -2.03
C ASN A 311 -16.20 -2.38 -1.79
N PRO A 312 -17.42 -2.91 -2.08
CA PRO A 312 -18.66 -2.15 -1.84
C PRO A 312 -18.87 -1.74 -0.38
N ASN A 313 -18.38 -2.55 0.56
CA ASN A 313 -18.49 -2.31 2.01
C ASN A 313 -17.12 -2.56 2.65
N PRO A 314 -16.17 -1.61 2.53
CA PRO A 314 -14.85 -1.78 3.14
C PRO A 314 -14.97 -1.75 4.66
N PRO A 315 -14.14 -2.51 5.41
CA PRO A 315 -14.03 -2.34 6.85
C PRO A 315 -13.76 -0.89 7.24
N LEU A 316 -14.31 -0.46 8.38
CA LEU A 316 -14.20 0.92 8.82
C LEU A 316 -12.83 1.30 9.36
N VAL A 317 -12.08 0.31 9.89
CA VAL A 317 -10.73 0.54 10.42
C VAL A 317 -9.77 -0.49 9.84
N HIS A 318 -8.66 -0.02 9.29
CA HIS A 318 -7.61 -0.86 8.73
C HIS A 318 -6.30 -0.68 9.48
N SER A 319 -5.68 -1.79 9.89
CA SER A 319 -4.37 -1.84 10.54
C SER A 319 -3.29 -2.31 9.57
N ILE A 320 -2.16 -1.60 9.52
CA ILE A 320 -1.01 -1.91 8.68
C ILE A 320 0.24 -1.98 9.55
N SER A 321 0.75 -3.20 9.78
CA SER A 321 2.00 -3.45 10.50
C SER A 321 3.23 -3.51 9.60
N TYR A 322 3.12 -2.97 8.40
CA TYR A 322 4.14 -2.99 7.36
C TYR A 322 4.53 -1.59 6.92
N GLY A 323 5.78 -1.45 6.50
CA GLY A 323 6.23 -0.17 5.97
C GLY A 323 7.48 -0.26 5.11
N ALA A 324 7.67 0.76 4.29
CA ALA A 324 8.85 0.97 3.48
C ALA A 324 9.49 2.32 3.82
N LEU A 325 10.76 2.53 3.44
CA LEU A 325 11.35 3.87 3.54
C LEU A 325 10.61 4.82 2.61
N GLU A 326 10.11 5.94 3.13
CA GLU A 326 9.42 6.96 2.32
C GLU A 326 10.27 7.40 1.12
N ARG A 327 11.57 7.64 1.34
CA ARG A 327 12.49 8.05 0.27
C ARG A 327 12.65 7.03 -0.87
N SER A 328 12.23 5.78 -0.66
CA SER A 328 12.25 4.74 -1.70
C SER A 328 10.92 4.58 -2.43
N MET A 329 9.88 5.33 -1.99
CA MET A 329 8.58 5.31 -2.65
C MET A 329 8.59 6.17 -3.90
N PRO A 330 8.22 5.65 -5.07
CA PRO A 330 7.90 6.48 -6.22
C PRO A 330 6.76 7.45 -5.88
N LEU A 331 6.95 8.74 -6.16
CA LEU A 331 5.98 9.78 -5.83
C LEU A 331 4.60 9.49 -6.42
N SER A 332 4.56 8.95 -7.64
CA SER A 332 3.29 8.59 -8.29
C SER A 332 2.49 7.51 -7.55
N TYR A 333 3.17 6.56 -6.88
CA TYR A 333 2.48 5.58 -6.02
C TYR A 333 1.95 6.24 -4.75
N ALA A 334 2.74 7.11 -4.13
CA ALA A 334 2.33 7.84 -2.94
C ALA A 334 1.14 8.77 -3.22
N ASP A 335 1.16 9.51 -4.32
CA ASP A 335 0.07 10.40 -4.73
C ASP A 335 -1.23 9.62 -4.98
N ALA A 336 -1.15 8.51 -5.73
CA ALA A 336 -2.31 7.67 -6.00
C ALA A 336 -2.89 7.05 -4.70
N PHE A 337 -2.02 6.56 -3.80
CA PHE A 337 -2.44 6.08 -2.49
C PHE A 337 -3.14 7.17 -1.68
N ASN A 338 -2.57 8.38 -1.62
CA ASN A 338 -3.13 9.50 -0.88
C ASN A 338 -4.53 9.90 -1.38
N VAL A 339 -4.72 9.94 -2.69
CA VAL A 339 -6.05 10.23 -3.28
C VAL A 339 -7.08 9.18 -2.85
N GLU A 340 -6.73 7.89 -2.88
CA GLU A 340 -7.65 6.85 -2.45
C GLU A 340 -7.86 6.86 -0.92
N ALA A 341 -6.84 7.22 -0.13
CA ALA A 341 -6.97 7.39 1.32
C ALA A 341 -7.93 8.55 1.67
N ILE A 342 -7.86 9.69 0.97
CA ILE A 342 -8.82 10.80 1.11
C ILE A 342 -10.25 10.31 0.81
N LYS A 343 -10.43 9.59 -0.28
CA LYS A 343 -11.75 9.07 -0.69
C LYS A 343 -12.33 8.09 0.32
N LEU A 344 -11.51 7.22 0.90
CA LEU A 344 -11.89 6.30 1.97
C LEU A 344 -12.21 7.05 3.27
N ALA A 345 -11.40 8.03 3.63
CA ALA A 345 -11.62 8.84 4.85
C ALA A 345 -12.92 9.65 4.76
N LEU A 346 -13.28 10.18 3.57
CA LEU A 346 -14.58 10.80 3.33
C LEU A 346 -15.77 9.87 3.56
N GLN A 347 -15.56 8.55 3.42
CA GLN A 347 -16.55 7.50 3.69
C GLN A 347 -16.55 7.03 5.15
N GLY A 348 -15.74 7.63 6.03
CA GLY A 348 -15.61 7.24 7.43
C GLY A 348 -14.63 6.07 7.68
N VAL A 349 -13.82 5.71 6.69
CA VAL A 349 -12.79 4.67 6.83
C VAL A 349 -11.51 5.27 7.40
N THR A 350 -10.95 4.62 8.42
CA THR A 350 -9.69 5.02 9.06
C THR A 350 -8.59 4.02 8.73
N ILE A 351 -7.46 4.52 8.23
CA ILE A 351 -6.24 3.74 8.01
C ILE A 351 -5.27 4.05 9.14
N VAL A 352 -4.78 3.00 9.81
CA VAL A 352 -3.81 3.08 10.91
C VAL A 352 -2.56 2.33 10.49
N ALA A 353 -1.40 2.94 10.61
CA ALA A 353 -0.13 2.29 10.26
C ALA A 353 0.91 2.45 11.37
N SER A 354 1.71 1.41 11.60
CA SER A 354 2.83 1.46 12.51
C SER A 354 3.94 2.36 11.98
N SER A 355 4.56 3.17 12.85
CA SER A 355 5.67 4.05 12.48
C SER A 355 7.03 3.32 12.38
N GLY A 356 7.07 2.02 12.67
CA GLY A 356 8.27 1.16 12.66
C GLY A 356 8.90 0.98 14.04
N ASP A 357 9.88 0.07 14.14
CA ASP A 357 10.47 -0.42 15.39
C ASP A 357 11.80 0.24 15.75
N ASP A 358 12.35 1.10 14.91
CA ASP A 358 13.70 1.63 15.03
C ASP A 358 13.72 3.15 15.23
N GLY A 359 12.60 3.72 15.65
CA GLY A 359 12.43 5.15 15.82
C GLY A 359 12.73 5.91 14.52
N VAL A 360 13.23 7.12 14.63
CA VAL A 360 13.48 8.03 13.49
C VAL A 360 14.54 7.51 12.52
N ALA A 361 15.41 6.60 12.96
CA ALA A 361 16.48 6.05 12.13
C ALA A 361 16.01 4.98 11.15
N ASN A 362 14.86 4.34 11.43
CA ASN A 362 14.31 3.25 10.66
C ASN A 362 15.25 2.02 10.61
N PHE A 363 14.81 0.92 10.00
CA PHE A 363 15.54 -0.35 9.97
C PHE A 363 16.92 -0.31 9.29
N LYS A 364 17.17 0.66 8.42
CA LYS A 364 18.49 0.80 7.75
C LYS A 364 19.62 0.97 8.75
N ALA A 365 19.39 1.66 9.87
CA ALA A 365 20.39 1.82 10.92
C ALA A 365 20.80 0.51 11.61
N ARG A 366 20.01 -0.56 11.49
CA ARG A 366 20.38 -1.88 12.02
C ARG A 366 21.60 -2.50 11.32
N SER A 367 21.74 -2.24 10.02
CA SER A 367 22.82 -2.81 9.20
C SER A 367 23.99 -1.87 8.99
N ALA A 368 23.78 -0.56 9.06
CA ALA A 368 24.80 0.45 8.83
C ALA A 368 24.55 1.70 9.68
N ALA A 369 25.44 1.99 10.63
CA ALA A 369 25.35 3.18 11.47
C ALA A 369 25.40 4.50 10.65
N SER A 370 26.02 4.47 9.46
CA SER A 370 26.01 5.59 8.49
C SER A 370 24.63 5.91 7.92
N GLU A 371 23.69 4.98 7.99
CA GLU A 371 22.30 5.16 7.58
C GLU A 371 21.42 5.76 8.68
N CYS A 372 22.01 6.07 9.84
CA CYS A 372 21.28 6.74 10.91
C CYS A 372 20.89 8.15 10.47
N GLY A 373 19.60 8.48 10.61
CA GLY A 373 19.05 9.77 10.19
C GLY A 373 17.54 9.81 10.32
N TYR A 374 16.92 10.82 9.71
CA TYR A 374 15.46 10.90 9.60
C TYR A 374 15.00 10.08 8.39
N ASN A 375 14.45 8.92 8.66
CA ASN A 375 13.98 7.99 7.64
C ASN A 375 12.52 7.62 7.91
N PRO A 376 11.54 8.46 7.53
CA PRO A 376 10.13 8.19 7.72
C PRO A 376 9.70 6.87 7.08
N THR A 377 8.70 6.23 7.67
CA THR A 377 8.12 4.98 7.19
C THR A 377 6.85 5.27 6.41
N TRP A 378 6.77 4.85 5.17
CA TRP A 378 5.56 4.82 4.36
C TRP A 378 4.78 3.50 4.62
N PRO A 379 3.42 3.49 4.73
CA PRO A 379 2.50 4.62 4.55
C PRO A 379 2.25 5.45 5.81
N ALA A 380 2.90 5.17 6.95
CA ALA A 380 2.72 5.91 8.21
C ALA A 380 3.03 7.42 8.08
N SER A 381 3.88 7.82 7.12
CA SER A 381 4.20 9.23 6.85
C SER A 381 3.17 9.95 5.98
N SER A 382 2.15 9.25 5.44
CA SER A 382 1.05 9.89 4.72
C SER A 382 0.23 10.79 5.65
N ALA A 383 -0.14 11.97 5.16
CA ALA A 383 -0.99 12.91 5.90
C ALA A 383 -2.42 12.39 6.13
N TYR A 384 -2.81 11.32 5.45
CA TYR A 384 -4.16 10.73 5.48
C TYR A 384 -4.22 9.39 6.22
N VAL A 385 -3.14 9.04 6.91
CA VAL A 385 -3.01 7.81 7.68
C VAL A 385 -2.70 8.16 9.14
N LEU A 386 -3.33 7.48 10.08
CA LEU A 386 -3.01 7.62 11.49
C LEU A 386 -1.74 6.82 11.80
N SER A 387 -0.63 7.53 12.02
CA SER A 387 0.64 6.92 12.39
C SER A 387 0.69 6.61 13.87
N VAL A 388 1.02 5.37 14.22
CA VAL A 388 1.10 4.91 15.61
C VAL A 388 2.52 4.48 15.94
N GLY A 389 3.11 5.14 16.95
CA GLY A 389 4.36 4.74 17.56
C GLY A 389 4.16 3.73 18.67
N ALA A 390 5.25 3.21 19.20
CA ALA A 390 5.24 2.30 20.34
C ALA A 390 5.71 3.00 21.62
N SER A 391 5.18 2.55 22.75
CA SER A 391 5.75 2.87 24.07
C SER A 391 6.69 1.75 24.52
N GLN A 392 7.76 2.12 25.22
CA GLN A 392 8.72 1.19 25.81
C GLN A 392 9.04 1.61 27.25
N GLY A 393 9.16 0.65 28.13
CA GLY A 393 9.61 0.89 29.51
C GLY A 393 8.86 0.04 30.53
N ASP A 394 9.26 0.19 31.79
CA ASP A 394 8.59 -0.47 32.91
C ASP A 394 7.18 0.13 33.10
N MET A 395 6.19 -0.59 32.62
CA MET A 395 4.78 -0.21 32.80
C MET A 395 4.31 -0.25 34.27
N PHE A 396 5.20 -0.56 35.20
CA PHE A 396 4.93 -0.74 36.63
C PHE A 396 6.02 -0.11 37.49
N ARG A 397 6.34 1.15 37.32
CA ARG A 397 7.04 1.91 38.33
C ARG A 397 6.13 2.87 39.03
#